data_5a6e79bf2bed1acf63ee14201f230850
#
_entry.id   5a6e79bf2bed1acf63ee14201f230850
#
_cell.length_a   1.000
_cell.length_b   1.000
_cell.length_c   1.000
_cell.angle_alpha   90.00
_cell.angle_beta   90.00
_cell.angle_gamma   90.00
#
_symmetry.space_group_name_H-M   'P 1'
#
loop_
_entity.id
_entity.type
_entity.pdbx_description
1 polymer ?
#
loop_
_entity_poly.entity_id
_entity_poly.type
_entity_poly.pdbx_seq_one_letter_code
_entity_poly.pdbx_strand_id
1 'polypeptide(L)'
;QIPNYNAIFKAATVVNGILYIGTEKDGLFSAALTNPSVFEAMSPSGPVRNYIFRVKKAPNYLWAVYGDYSRDYNPYALDEFGISKFSTDNGWELIPYNDLFQAKSISDIVINPNNPNQVYATSYFSGLLKIENENIELFNNTNTGPNGLESLVVPGSPSYVDIRINSPAFDKDGNLWLTNAFVDKAIKVLRSNGQWQSYNLADVAPTASTGRYGPMAIDKNRTKWIPTLNDGLIAFNENYNNKFIVVNSINGNLADNDVRCVAVDNRNQLWIGTYAGLRTVSVDRFISSDE
;
A
#
# COMPACT_ATOMS: atom_id res chain seq x y z
N GLN A 1 41.57 -5.62 7.62
CA GLN A 1 40.21 -6.16 7.56
C GLN A 1 39.39 -5.54 8.69
N ILE A 2 38.18 -5.06 8.40
CA ILE A 2 37.28 -4.53 9.41
C ILE A 2 36.72 -5.72 10.21
N PRO A 3 36.85 -5.76 11.55
CA PRO A 3 36.33 -6.86 12.33
C PRO A 3 34.84 -7.08 12.09
N ASN A 4 34.42 -8.34 12.00
CA ASN A 4 33.02 -8.77 11.73
C ASN A 4 32.43 -8.38 10.35
N TYR A 5 33.25 -7.81 9.45
CA TYR A 5 32.80 -7.47 8.10
C TYR A 5 33.73 -8.08 7.05
N ASN A 6 33.16 -8.70 6.04
CA ASN A 6 33.88 -9.12 4.84
C ASN A 6 33.75 -8.06 3.74
N ALA A 7 34.09 -6.81 4.11
CA ALA A 7 33.84 -5.63 3.32
C ALA A 7 34.82 -5.50 2.12
N ILE A 8 34.28 -5.20 0.96
CA ILE A 8 35.07 -4.83 -0.22
C ILE A 8 35.26 -3.31 -0.19
N PHE A 9 36.50 -2.88 0.01
CA PHE A 9 36.85 -1.45 0.07
C PHE A 9 36.82 -0.82 -1.35
N LYS A 10 36.20 0.35 -1.44
CA LYS A 10 36.10 1.12 -2.70
C LYS A 10 36.85 2.44 -2.66
N ALA A 11 36.83 3.11 -1.52
CA ALA A 11 37.49 4.40 -1.35
C ALA A 11 37.98 4.59 0.10
N ALA A 12 39.00 5.39 0.27
CA ALA A 12 39.44 5.82 1.60
C ALA A 12 39.93 7.27 1.53
N THR A 13 39.70 8.03 2.61
CA THR A 13 40.21 9.40 2.79
C THR A 13 40.50 9.67 4.26
N VAL A 14 41.33 10.65 4.51
CA VAL A 14 41.66 11.10 5.88
C VAL A 14 41.26 12.55 6.04
N VAL A 15 40.47 12.85 7.05
CA VAL A 15 40.04 14.18 7.40
C VAL A 15 40.24 14.38 8.91
N ASN A 16 40.97 15.39 9.31
CA ASN A 16 41.21 15.75 10.71
C ASN A 16 41.68 14.59 11.59
N GLY A 17 42.56 13.73 11.07
CA GLY A 17 43.10 12.59 11.83
C GLY A 17 42.16 11.38 11.92
N ILE A 18 41.04 11.39 11.20
CA ILE A 18 40.10 10.27 11.10
C ILE A 18 40.20 9.69 9.70
N LEU A 19 40.40 8.39 9.62
CA LEU A 19 40.32 7.60 8.38
C LEU A 19 38.86 7.24 8.10
N TYR A 20 38.37 7.54 6.93
CA TYR A 20 37.06 7.17 6.41
C TYR A 20 37.24 6.13 5.29
N ILE A 21 36.50 5.03 5.36
CA ILE A 21 36.56 3.94 4.38
C ILE A 21 35.17 3.67 3.83
N GLY A 22 35.00 3.93 2.54
CA GLY A 22 33.80 3.53 1.80
C GLY A 22 33.90 2.10 1.31
N THR A 23 32.83 1.32 1.48
CA THR A 23 32.73 -0.05 1.05
C THR A 23 31.71 -0.23 -0.07
N GLU A 24 31.69 -1.38 -0.70
CA GLU A 24 30.76 -1.68 -1.80
C GLU A 24 29.32 -1.84 -1.31
N LYS A 25 29.11 -2.47 -0.14
CA LYS A 25 27.77 -2.84 0.36
C LYS A 25 27.55 -2.55 1.83
N ASP A 26 28.63 -2.39 2.61
CA ASP A 26 28.56 -2.29 4.07
C ASP A 26 28.58 -0.84 4.57
N GLY A 27 28.44 0.14 3.69
CA GLY A 27 28.40 1.56 4.02
C GLY A 27 29.78 2.18 4.24
N LEU A 28 29.84 3.17 5.13
CA LEU A 28 31.05 3.94 5.49
C LEU A 28 31.53 3.53 6.88
N PHE A 29 32.85 3.39 7.03
CA PHE A 29 33.50 3.17 8.33
C PHE A 29 34.47 4.29 8.64
N SER A 30 34.61 4.61 9.92
CA SER A 30 35.63 5.53 10.40
C SER A 30 36.55 4.87 11.42
N ALA A 31 37.79 5.32 11.47
CA ALA A 31 38.78 4.95 12.50
C ALA A 31 39.71 6.14 12.79
N ALA A 32 40.05 6.36 14.05
CA ALA A 32 41.07 7.33 14.40
C ALA A 32 42.45 6.83 13.93
N LEU A 33 43.24 7.69 13.31
CA LEU A 33 44.60 7.32 12.90
C LEU A 33 45.50 6.93 14.09
N THR A 34 45.18 7.41 15.28
CA THR A 34 45.85 7.03 16.52
C THR A 34 45.50 5.62 16.99
N ASN A 35 44.39 5.05 16.49
CA ASN A 35 43.96 3.67 16.76
C ASN A 35 43.25 3.06 15.56
N PRO A 36 43.98 2.75 14.48
CA PRO A 36 43.41 2.37 13.20
C PRO A 36 42.84 0.92 13.17
N SER A 37 42.86 0.22 14.30
CA SER A 37 42.25 -1.10 14.45
C SER A 37 40.83 -1.08 15.00
N VAL A 38 40.37 0.07 15.52
CA VAL A 38 38.99 0.24 16.01
C VAL A 38 38.19 0.99 14.98
N PHE A 39 37.22 0.30 14.38
CA PHE A 39 36.35 0.87 13.34
C PHE A 39 34.96 1.12 13.89
N GLU A 40 34.42 2.28 13.59
CA GLU A 40 33.02 2.65 13.81
C GLU A 40 32.26 2.62 12.48
N ALA A 41 31.14 1.91 12.44
CA ALA A 41 30.26 1.95 11.28
C ALA A 41 29.50 3.27 11.27
N MET A 42 29.66 4.03 10.18
CA MET A 42 28.95 5.27 9.92
C MET A 42 27.84 5.01 8.91
N SER A 43 26.77 4.42 9.35
CA SER A 43 25.56 4.31 8.51
C SER A 43 24.68 5.52 8.81
N PRO A 44 24.31 6.34 7.82
CA PRO A 44 23.27 7.34 8.03
C PRO A 44 22.02 6.62 8.50
N SER A 45 21.29 7.21 9.44
CA SER A 45 19.99 6.68 9.83
C SER A 45 19.12 6.61 8.57
N GLY A 46 18.56 5.46 8.30
CA GLY A 46 17.75 5.20 7.11
C GLY A 46 16.59 4.26 7.42
N PRO A 47 15.69 4.08 6.47
CA PRO A 47 14.67 3.05 6.57
C PRO A 47 15.34 1.66 6.68
N VAL A 48 14.63 0.68 7.22
CA VAL A 48 15.19 -0.67 7.44
C VAL A 48 15.70 -1.34 6.17
N ARG A 49 15.24 -0.88 4.99
CA ARG A 49 15.64 -1.39 3.67
C ARG A 49 15.67 -0.29 2.62
N ASN A 50 16.49 -0.48 1.59
CA ASN A 50 16.56 0.41 0.43
C ASN A 50 15.42 0.16 -0.59
N TYR A 51 14.81 -1.03 -0.57
CA TYR A 51 13.68 -1.36 -1.45
C TYR A 51 12.37 -0.97 -0.79
N ILE A 52 11.98 0.29 -0.94
CA ILE A 52 10.70 0.79 -0.46
C ILE A 52 9.66 0.59 -1.56
N PHE A 53 8.58 -0.11 -1.25
CA PHE A 53 7.48 -0.31 -2.18
C PHE A 53 6.52 0.88 -2.20
N ARG A 54 6.18 1.42 -1.01
CA ARG A 54 5.29 2.57 -0.89
C ARG A 54 5.74 3.51 0.21
N VAL A 55 5.58 4.82 -0.07
CA VAL A 55 5.81 5.89 0.91
C VAL A 55 4.53 6.71 1.05
N LYS A 56 4.17 7.06 2.28
CA LYS A 56 3.05 7.96 2.59
C LYS A 56 3.47 9.02 3.58
N LYS A 57 3.13 10.27 3.26
CA LYS A 57 3.34 11.42 4.16
C LYS A 57 2.14 11.57 5.09
N ALA A 58 2.41 11.65 6.39
CA ALA A 58 1.51 12.11 7.43
C ALA A 58 1.95 13.51 7.91
N PRO A 59 1.16 14.24 8.72
CA PRO A 59 1.57 15.55 9.24
C PRO A 59 2.92 15.54 9.93
N ASN A 60 3.20 14.51 10.76
CA ASN A 60 4.41 14.43 11.60
C ASN A 60 5.37 13.31 11.16
N TYR A 61 4.97 12.46 10.22
CA TYR A 61 5.73 11.27 9.84
C TYR A 61 5.76 11.06 8.34
N LEU A 62 6.85 10.43 7.90
CA LEU A 62 6.91 9.75 6.61
C LEU A 62 6.91 8.25 6.90
N TRP A 63 5.98 7.53 6.30
CA TRP A 63 5.84 6.09 6.47
C TRP A 63 6.34 5.35 5.24
N ALA A 64 7.06 4.25 5.46
CA ALA A 64 7.57 3.40 4.38
C ALA A 64 7.23 1.92 4.64
N VAL A 65 6.68 1.25 3.63
CA VAL A 65 6.37 -0.17 3.61
C VAL A 65 7.14 -0.87 2.48
N TYR A 66 7.39 -2.15 2.63
CA TYR A 66 8.34 -2.92 1.83
C TYR A 66 7.74 -4.15 1.17
N GLY A 67 6.56 -4.60 1.62
CA GLY A 67 5.86 -5.70 1.01
C GLY A 67 5.38 -5.32 -0.37
N ASP A 68 5.67 -6.16 -1.35
CA ASP A 68 5.33 -5.89 -2.73
C ASP A 68 4.40 -6.96 -3.34
N TYR A 69 4.08 -6.74 -4.57
CA TYR A 69 3.48 -7.70 -5.48
C TYR A 69 3.99 -7.42 -6.91
N SER A 70 4.04 -8.46 -7.72
CA SER A 70 4.47 -8.34 -9.12
C SER A 70 3.51 -7.46 -9.94
N ARG A 71 3.88 -7.20 -11.19
CA ARG A 71 2.99 -6.56 -12.16
C ARG A 71 1.60 -7.19 -12.23
N ASP A 72 1.51 -8.52 -12.06
CA ASP A 72 0.26 -9.28 -12.12
C ASP A 72 -0.37 -9.48 -10.74
N TYR A 73 0.00 -8.65 -9.77
CA TYR A 73 -0.48 -8.67 -8.39
C TYR A 73 -0.24 -10.03 -7.69
N ASN A 74 0.93 -10.63 -7.94
CA ASN A 74 1.37 -11.82 -7.24
C ASN A 74 2.31 -11.43 -6.09
N PRO A 75 1.97 -11.71 -4.80
CA PRO A 75 2.80 -11.34 -3.65
C PRO A 75 3.94 -12.31 -3.35
N TYR A 76 4.06 -13.41 -4.10
CA TYR A 76 5.10 -14.42 -3.83
C TYR A 76 6.44 -14.05 -4.50
N ALA A 77 7.62 -14.26 -3.82
CA ALA A 77 7.71 -14.78 -2.44
C ALA A 77 7.20 -13.74 -1.44
N LEU A 78 6.46 -14.19 -0.39
CA LEU A 78 5.89 -13.31 0.62
C LEU A 78 6.97 -12.57 1.42
N ASP A 79 6.81 -11.26 1.56
CA ASP A 79 7.72 -10.41 2.32
C ASP A 79 7.38 -10.38 3.81
N GLU A 80 8.41 -10.53 4.64
CA GLU A 80 8.33 -10.56 6.11
C GLU A 80 9.10 -9.37 6.72
N PHE A 81 8.63 -8.15 6.40
CA PHE A 81 9.29 -6.92 6.83
C PHE A 81 8.41 -6.12 7.79
N GLY A 82 9.08 -5.35 8.66
CA GLY A 82 8.43 -4.33 9.48
C GLY A 82 8.01 -3.11 8.68
N ILE A 83 7.54 -2.08 9.38
CA ILE A 83 7.19 -0.77 8.82
C ILE A 83 8.18 0.26 9.36
N SER A 84 8.75 1.08 8.49
CA SER A 84 9.57 2.21 8.92
C SER A 84 8.76 3.50 8.95
N LYS A 85 9.01 4.32 9.95
CA LYS A 85 8.50 5.70 10.03
C LYS A 85 9.66 6.65 10.30
N PHE A 86 9.59 7.84 9.71
CA PHE A 86 10.55 8.90 9.91
C PHE A 86 9.87 10.12 10.49
N SER A 87 10.48 10.72 11.49
CA SER A 87 10.15 12.07 11.96
C SER A 87 11.39 12.94 12.03
N THR A 88 11.22 14.26 12.02
CA THR A 88 12.34 15.20 12.18
C THR A 88 12.97 15.11 13.56
N ASP A 89 12.20 14.72 14.58
CA ASP A 89 12.64 14.70 15.97
C ASP A 89 13.41 13.42 16.32
N ASN A 90 12.92 12.27 15.83
CA ASN A 90 13.45 10.95 16.19
C ASN A 90 14.26 10.29 15.06
N GLY A 91 14.22 10.85 13.83
CA GLY A 91 14.77 10.17 12.66
C GLY A 91 13.95 8.96 12.22
N TRP A 92 14.63 7.93 11.72
CA TRP A 92 13.99 6.68 11.31
C TRP A 92 13.76 5.74 12.49
N GLU A 93 12.56 5.27 12.64
CA GLU A 93 12.12 4.27 13.60
C GLU A 93 11.54 3.06 12.86
N LEU A 94 11.70 1.88 13.44
CA LEU A 94 11.18 0.62 12.91
C LEU A 94 10.10 0.08 13.83
N ILE A 95 8.94 -0.27 13.27
CA ILE A 95 7.99 -1.18 13.89
C ILE A 95 8.37 -2.60 13.39
N PRO A 96 8.89 -3.47 14.26
CA PRO A 96 9.38 -4.77 13.85
C PRO A 96 8.26 -5.67 13.28
N TYR A 97 8.62 -6.59 12.40
CA TYR A 97 7.71 -7.57 11.81
C TYR A 97 6.92 -8.38 12.86
N ASN A 98 7.59 -8.79 13.94
CA ASN A 98 6.94 -9.54 15.00
C ASN A 98 5.87 -8.76 15.74
N ASP A 99 5.99 -7.43 15.84
CA ASP A 99 5.01 -6.56 16.49
C ASP A 99 3.80 -6.29 15.59
N LEU A 100 3.90 -6.63 14.31
CA LEU A 100 2.86 -6.50 13.30
C LEU A 100 2.07 -7.82 13.08
N PHE A 101 1.94 -8.65 14.12
CA PHE A 101 1.28 -9.97 14.04
C PHE A 101 1.86 -10.87 12.94
N GLN A 102 3.11 -10.65 12.55
CA GLN A 102 3.78 -11.32 11.43
C GLN A 102 3.00 -11.19 10.11
N ALA A 103 2.35 -10.05 9.91
CA ALA A 103 1.62 -9.77 8.68
C ALA A 103 2.59 -9.65 7.51
N LYS A 104 2.35 -10.46 6.46
CA LYS A 104 3.23 -10.58 5.29
C LYS A 104 2.83 -9.60 4.20
N SER A 105 3.78 -9.23 3.37
CA SER A 105 3.57 -8.39 2.17
C SER A 105 2.73 -7.13 2.46
N ILE A 106 3.18 -6.32 3.44
CA ILE A 106 2.55 -5.04 3.77
C ILE A 106 2.87 -4.05 2.65
N SER A 107 1.88 -3.74 1.81
CA SER A 107 2.08 -3.11 0.50
C SER A 107 1.57 -1.67 0.38
N ASP A 108 0.66 -1.22 1.22
CA ASP A 108 0.21 0.18 1.23
C ASP A 108 -0.13 0.65 2.65
N ILE A 109 -0.26 1.97 2.79
CA ILE A 109 -0.55 2.60 4.07
C ILE A 109 -1.39 3.86 3.84
N VAL A 110 -2.32 4.13 4.74
CA VAL A 110 -3.15 5.34 4.72
C VAL A 110 -3.30 5.91 6.11
N ILE A 111 -3.30 7.21 6.21
CA ILE A 111 -3.47 7.94 7.48
C ILE A 111 -4.93 8.37 7.60
N ASN A 112 -5.54 8.19 8.77
CA ASN A 112 -6.87 8.68 9.04
C ASN A 112 -6.86 10.23 9.03
N PRO A 113 -7.59 10.89 8.12
CA PRO A 113 -7.58 12.35 8.02
C PRO A 113 -8.16 13.05 9.26
N ASN A 114 -8.99 12.36 10.04
CA ASN A 114 -9.60 12.87 11.27
C ASN A 114 -8.77 12.56 12.53
N ASN A 115 -7.80 11.64 12.44
CA ASN A 115 -6.89 11.27 13.52
C ASN A 115 -5.51 10.91 12.95
N PRO A 116 -4.58 11.87 12.81
CA PRO A 116 -3.26 11.62 12.22
C PRO A 116 -2.39 10.58 12.94
N ASN A 117 -2.73 10.24 14.18
CA ASN A 117 -2.05 9.18 14.94
C ASN A 117 -2.59 7.78 14.63
N GLN A 118 -3.68 7.69 13.87
CA GLN A 118 -4.28 6.43 13.44
C GLN A 118 -3.95 6.16 11.98
N VAL A 119 -3.27 5.06 11.75
CA VAL A 119 -2.76 4.65 10.44
C VAL A 119 -3.26 3.23 10.16
N TYR A 120 -3.60 2.99 8.91
CA TYR A 120 -3.97 1.66 8.44
C TYR A 120 -2.97 1.20 7.39
N ALA A 121 -2.45 -0.02 7.55
CA ALA A 121 -1.54 -0.64 6.59
C ALA A 121 -2.17 -1.91 6.01
N THR A 122 -2.22 -1.98 4.68
CA THR A 122 -2.77 -3.13 3.97
C THR A 122 -1.70 -4.18 3.75
N SER A 123 -2.02 -5.43 4.04
CA SER A 123 -1.24 -6.58 3.65
C SER A 123 -1.88 -7.24 2.43
N TYR A 124 -1.05 -7.55 1.44
CA TYR A 124 -1.51 -8.30 0.27
C TYR A 124 -1.48 -9.81 0.50
N PHE A 125 -1.61 -10.23 1.78
CA PHE A 125 -1.71 -11.62 2.21
C PHE A 125 -2.43 -11.81 3.55
N SER A 126 -2.24 -10.91 4.53
CA SER A 126 -2.68 -11.15 5.93
C SER A 126 -3.88 -10.31 6.37
N GLY A 127 -4.33 -9.36 5.54
CA GLY A 127 -5.47 -8.49 5.86
C GLY A 127 -5.07 -7.03 6.11
N LEU A 128 -5.60 -6.40 7.16
CA LEU A 128 -5.46 -4.97 7.43
C LEU A 128 -4.93 -4.75 8.85
N LEU A 129 -3.84 -4.02 8.97
CA LEU A 129 -3.31 -3.54 10.25
C LEU A 129 -3.88 -2.16 10.56
N LYS A 130 -4.33 -1.94 11.80
CA LYS A 130 -4.57 -0.62 12.38
C LYS A 130 -3.47 -0.35 13.38
N ILE A 131 -2.82 0.80 13.25
CA ILE A 131 -1.75 1.27 14.11
C ILE A 131 -2.20 2.59 14.71
N GLU A 132 -2.35 2.66 16.02
CA GLU A 132 -2.74 3.87 16.73
C GLU A 132 -1.86 4.04 17.97
N ASN A 133 -0.92 4.96 17.90
CA ASN A 133 0.18 5.09 18.87
C ASN A 133 0.96 3.77 18.98
N GLU A 134 0.98 3.15 20.16
CA GLU A 134 1.64 1.86 20.41
C GLU A 134 0.70 0.66 20.24
N ASN A 135 -0.61 0.90 20.04
CA ASN A 135 -1.59 -0.16 19.86
C ASN A 135 -1.66 -0.59 18.40
N ILE A 136 -1.51 -1.88 18.16
CA ILE A 136 -1.60 -2.47 16.84
C ILE A 136 -2.68 -3.55 16.87
N GLU A 137 -3.56 -3.55 15.87
CA GLU A 137 -4.62 -4.53 15.66
C GLU A 137 -4.53 -5.10 14.25
N LEU A 138 -4.74 -6.42 14.10
CA LEU A 138 -4.86 -7.06 12.80
C LEU A 138 -6.31 -7.46 12.54
N PHE A 139 -6.91 -6.88 11.51
CA PHE A 139 -8.20 -7.28 10.96
C PHE A 139 -8.01 -8.33 9.88
N ASN A 140 -8.78 -9.42 9.96
CA ASN A 140 -8.75 -10.52 9.02
C ASN A 140 -10.15 -11.15 8.86
N ASN A 141 -10.26 -12.28 8.19
CA ASN A 141 -11.52 -12.96 7.93
C ASN A 141 -12.20 -13.57 9.19
N THR A 142 -11.50 -13.64 10.33
CA THR A 142 -12.05 -14.25 11.55
C THR A 142 -12.65 -13.23 12.52
N ASN A 143 -12.25 -11.93 12.43
CA ASN A 143 -12.64 -10.90 13.39
C ASN A 143 -13.37 -9.70 12.79
N THR A 144 -13.70 -9.73 11.49
CA THR A 144 -14.41 -8.63 10.81
C THR A 144 -15.87 -8.96 10.45
N GLY A 145 -16.34 -10.16 10.79
CA GLY A 145 -17.70 -10.61 10.56
C GLY A 145 -18.03 -10.89 9.10
N PRO A 146 -19.30 -11.19 8.77
CA PRO A 146 -19.70 -11.69 7.45
C PRO A 146 -19.65 -10.65 6.33
N ASN A 147 -19.56 -9.38 6.67
CA ASN A 147 -19.42 -8.26 5.73
C ASN A 147 -18.03 -7.63 5.76
N GLY A 148 -17.07 -8.28 6.42
CA GLY A 148 -15.70 -7.83 6.53
C GLY A 148 -14.77 -8.47 5.51
N LEU A 149 -13.53 -8.68 5.92
CA LEU A 149 -12.47 -9.21 5.07
C LEU A 149 -12.67 -10.69 4.79
N GLU A 150 -12.35 -11.11 3.58
CA GLU A 150 -12.50 -12.49 3.13
C GLU A 150 -11.15 -13.05 2.64
N SER A 151 -10.91 -14.33 2.95
CA SER A 151 -9.81 -15.09 2.35
C SER A 151 -10.22 -15.60 0.98
N LEU A 152 -9.29 -15.60 0.04
CA LEU A 152 -9.52 -16.33 -1.22
C LEU A 152 -9.70 -17.84 -0.94
N VAL A 153 -10.44 -18.49 -1.81
CA VAL A 153 -10.73 -19.92 -1.70
C VAL A 153 -9.81 -20.71 -2.62
N VAL A 154 -9.03 -21.63 -2.05
CA VAL A 154 -8.22 -22.58 -2.82
C VAL A 154 -8.92 -23.95 -2.77
N PRO A 155 -9.40 -24.46 -3.92
CA PRO A 155 -10.01 -25.79 -3.95
C PRO A 155 -9.08 -26.87 -3.39
N GLY A 156 -9.61 -27.70 -2.48
CA GLY A 156 -8.83 -28.75 -1.83
C GLY A 156 -7.95 -28.31 -0.65
N SER A 157 -7.94 -27.03 -0.30
CA SER A 157 -7.14 -26.47 0.80
C SER A 157 -7.97 -25.55 1.70
N PRO A 158 -8.99 -26.05 2.41
CA PRO A 158 -9.93 -25.20 3.16
C PRO A 158 -9.32 -24.47 4.36
N SER A 159 -8.19 -24.93 4.85
CA SER A 159 -7.43 -24.27 5.94
C SER A 159 -6.45 -23.20 5.45
N TYR A 160 -6.28 -23.06 4.16
CA TYR A 160 -5.40 -22.03 3.60
C TYR A 160 -6.04 -20.66 3.72
N VAL A 161 -5.29 -19.69 4.25
CA VAL A 161 -5.76 -18.32 4.45
C VAL A 161 -4.84 -17.36 3.68
N ASP A 162 -5.43 -16.59 2.78
CA ASP A 162 -4.75 -15.56 1.97
C ASP A 162 -5.74 -14.40 1.75
N ILE A 163 -5.54 -13.31 2.49
CA ILE A 163 -6.43 -12.15 2.52
C ILE A 163 -5.73 -10.97 1.86
N ARG A 164 -6.00 -10.75 0.59
CA ARG A 164 -5.31 -9.74 -0.22
C ARG A 164 -6.03 -8.41 -0.20
N ILE A 165 -5.55 -7.51 0.64
CA ILE A 165 -6.12 -6.18 0.79
C ILE A 165 -5.23 -5.14 0.12
N ASN A 166 -5.88 -4.24 -0.64
CA ASN A 166 -5.21 -3.14 -1.34
C ASN A 166 -6.09 -1.89 -1.35
N SER A 167 -5.59 -0.83 -1.98
CA SER A 167 -6.35 0.38 -2.28
C SER A 167 -6.93 1.13 -1.07
N PRO A 168 -6.22 1.31 0.04
CA PRO A 168 -6.78 1.98 1.20
C PRO A 168 -7.03 3.47 0.90
N ALA A 169 -8.26 3.93 1.08
CA ALA A 169 -8.63 5.34 0.91
C ALA A 169 -9.72 5.75 1.90
N PHE A 170 -9.56 6.90 2.54
CA PHE A 170 -10.59 7.50 3.38
C PHE A 170 -11.52 8.38 2.55
N ASP A 171 -12.82 8.28 2.81
CA ASP A 171 -13.77 9.28 2.35
C ASP A 171 -13.90 10.44 3.35
N LYS A 172 -14.71 11.45 3.00
CA LYS A 172 -14.90 12.66 3.82
C LYS A 172 -15.63 12.40 5.14
N ASP A 173 -16.34 11.28 5.26
CA ASP A 173 -17.06 10.89 6.46
C ASP A 173 -16.21 10.03 7.40
N GLY A 174 -14.94 9.81 7.05
CA GLY A 174 -13.99 9.02 7.81
C GLY A 174 -14.17 7.52 7.66
N ASN A 175 -14.88 7.06 6.63
CA ASN A 175 -14.94 5.64 6.30
C ASN A 175 -13.70 5.24 5.51
N LEU A 176 -13.11 4.10 5.88
CA LEU A 176 -11.98 3.52 5.19
C LEU A 176 -12.45 2.53 4.12
N TRP A 177 -12.23 2.86 2.87
CA TRP A 177 -12.51 2.02 1.71
C TRP A 177 -11.30 1.22 1.31
N LEU A 178 -11.53 -0.04 0.90
CA LEU A 178 -10.50 -1.03 0.57
C LEU A 178 -10.97 -1.91 -0.58
N THR A 179 -10.03 -2.55 -1.24
CA THR A 179 -10.34 -3.70 -2.11
C THR A 179 -9.80 -4.97 -1.50
N ASN A 180 -10.57 -6.06 -1.64
CA ASN A 180 -10.19 -7.42 -1.27
C ASN A 180 -10.14 -8.26 -2.55
N ALA A 181 -8.94 -8.63 -2.98
CA ALA A 181 -8.78 -9.35 -4.23
C ALA A 181 -9.20 -10.83 -4.11
N PHE A 182 -9.59 -11.43 -5.25
CA PHE A 182 -9.98 -12.84 -5.38
C PHE A 182 -11.23 -13.26 -4.59
N VAL A 183 -12.14 -12.32 -4.37
CA VAL A 183 -13.44 -12.55 -3.74
C VAL A 183 -14.53 -11.78 -4.47
N ASP A 184 -15.78 -12.26 -4.43
CA ASP A 184 -16.91 -11.62 -5.12
C ASP A 184 -17.27 -10.27 -4.49
N LYS A 185 -17.29 -10.20 -3.16
CA LYS A 185 -17.53 -8.96 -2.41
C LYS A 185 -16.24 -8.14 -2.29
N ALA A 186 -15.70 -7.75 -3.42
CA ALA A 186 -14.36 -7.18 -3.51
C ALA A 186 -14.21 -5.76 -2.94
N ILE A 187 -15.27 -4.95 -2.87
CA ILE A 187 -15.21 -3.65 -2.22
C ILE A 187 -15.57 -3.80 -0.76
N LYS A 188 -14.69 -3.33 0.11
CA LYS A 188 -14.86 -3.32 1.56
C LYS A 188 -14.86 -1.91 2.08
N VAL A 189 -15.65 -1.67 3.12
CA VAL A 189 -15.58 -0.42 3.88
C VAL A 189 -15.64 -0.70 5.38
N LEU A 190 -14.68 -0.15 6.09
CA LEU A 190 -14.72 0.00 7.53
C LEU A 190 -15.31 1.39 7.81
N ARG A 191 -16.55 1.42 8.29
CA ARG A 191 -17.25 2.66 8.64
C ARG A 191 -16.59 3.36 9.82
N SER A 192 -16.74 4.66 9.90
CA SER A 192 -16.22 5.45 11.04
C SER A 192 -16.78 5.02 12.41
N ASN A 193 -17.91 4.30 12.45
CA ASN A 193 -18.48 3.68 13.65
C ASN A 193 -17.93 2.27 13.95
N GLY A 194 -16.96 1.78 13.20
CA GLY A 194 -16.34 0.46 13.36
C GLY A 194 -17.06 -0.70 12.68
N GLN A 195 -18.18 -0.46 12.00
CA GLN A 195 -18.91 -1.52 11.29
C GLN A 195 -18.29 -1.81 9.92
N TRP A 196 -18.24 -3.09 9.55
CA TRP A 196 -17.84 -3.54 8.23
C TRP A 196 -19.04 -3.67 7.30
N GLN A 197 -18.84 -3.29 6.05
CA GLN A 197 -19.77 -3.49 4.95
C GLN A 197 -19.01 -3.86 3.69
N SER A 198 -19.61 -4.68 2.83
CA SER A 198 -19.01 -5.10 1.56
C SER A 198 -20.00 -4.99 0.41
N TYR A 199 -19.45 -4.83 -0.80
CA TYR A 199 -20.23 -4.73 -2.03
C TYR A 199 -19.70 -5.74 -3.05
N ASN A 200 -20.65 -6.43 -3.69
CA ASN A 200 -20.36 -7.44 -4.71
C ASN A 200 -20.07 -6.78 -6.06
N LEU A 201 -19.01 -7.22 -6.72
CA LEU A 201 -18.63 -6.79 -8.07
C LEU A 201 -18.96 -7.83 -9.15
N ALA A 202 -19.42 -9.03 -8.78
CA ALA A 202 -19.62 -10.12 -9.74
C ALA A 202 -20.60 -9.78 -10.87
N ASP A 203 -21.59 -8.92 -10.60
CA ASP A 203 -22.60 -8.54 -11.59
C ASP A 203 -22.08 -7.49 -12.61
N VAL A 204 -20.99 -6.79 -12.31
CA VAL A 204 -20.48 -5.68 -13.14
C VAL A 204 -19.09 -5.89 -13.67
N ALA A 205 -18.29 -6.73 -13.01
CA ALA A 205 -16.94 -7.10 -13.43
C ALA A 205 -16.87 -8.64 -13.56
N PRO A 206 -16.87 -9.18 -14.78
CA PRO A 206 -16.89 -10.62 -15.02
C PRO A 206 -15.73 -11.40 -14.36
N THR A 207 -14.62 -10.69 -14.08
CA THR A 207 -13.45 -11.29 -13.43
C THR A 207 -13.33 -10.94 -11.95
N ALA A 208 -14.43 -10.50 -11.28
CA ALA A 208 -14.40 -10.06 -9.88
C ALA A 208 -13.81 -11.12 -8.93
N SER A 209 -14.20 -12.40 -9.06
CA SER A 209 -13.69 -13.51 -8.23
C SER A 209 -12.20 -13.81 -8.44
N THR A 210 -11.60 -13.28 -9.51
CA THR A 210 -10.17 -13.32 -9.78
C THR A 210 -9.58 -11.91 -9.87
N GLY A 211 -10.36 -10.91 -9.44
CA GLY A 211 -10.07 -9.50 -9.56
C GLY A 211 -8.79 -9.09 -8.82
N ARG A 212 -8.05 -8.22 -9.46
CA ARG A 212 -6.82 -7.61 -8.95
C ARG A 212 -6.94 -6.11 -9.12
N TYR A 213 -6.76 -5.39 -8.03
CA TYR A 213 -7.13 -3.98 -7.93
C TYR A 213 -5.91 -3.11 -7.61
N GLY A 214 -5.73 -2.06 -8.38
CA GLY A 214 -4.76 -1.00 -8.12
C GLY A 214 -5.22 0.01 -7.08
N PRO A 215 -4.40 1.02 -6.73
CA PRO A 215 -4.76 2.04 -5.76
C PRO A 215 -5.98 2.85 -6.21
N MET A 216 -7.04 2.89 -5.38
CA MET A 216 -8.23 3.68 -5.69
C MET A 216 -8.04 5.16 -5.39
N ALA A 217 -8.86 5.99 -6.07
CA ALA A 217 -9.08 7.39 -5.71
C ALA A 217 -10.55 7.62 -5.40
N ILE A 218 -10.83 8.55 -4.48
CA ILE A 218 -12.19 8.98 -4.15
C ILE A 218 -12.33 10.43 -4.58
N ASP A 219 -13.32 10.73 -5.42
CA ASP A 219 -13.57 12.08 -5.92
C ASP A 219 -14.43 12.94 -4.96
N LYS A 220 -14.66 14.18 -5.33
CA LYS A 220 -15.47 15.13 -4.54
C LYS A 220 -16.94 14.69 -4.42
N ASN A 221 -17.43 13.89 -5.37
CA ASN A 221 -18.79 13.34 -5.40
C ASN A 221 -18.88 12.01 -4.63
N ARG A 222 -17.79 11.58 -3.97
CA ARG A 222 -17.66 10.31 -3.22
C ARG A 222 -17.64 9.06 -4.09
N THR A 223 -17.42 9.19 -5.39
CA THR A 223 -17.22 8.04 -6.27
C THR A 223 -15.85 7.41 -6.00
N LYS A 224 -15.82 6.10 -5.80
CA LYS A 224 -14.62 5.29 -5.66
C LYS A 224 -14.22 4.83 -7.05
N TRP A 225 -13.07 5.30 -7.51
CA TRP A 225 -12.48 4.94 -8.79
C TRP A 225 -11.45 3.86 -8.57
N ILE A 226 -11.74 2.66 -9.03
CA ILE A 226 -11.01 1.43 -8.71
C ILE A 226 -10.34 0.90 -9.98
N PRO A 227 -9.01 1.01 -10.10
CA PRO A 227 -8.25 0.40 -11.17
C PRO A 227 -8.32 -1.12 -11.10
N THR A 228 -8.50 -1.77 -12.25
CA THR A 228 -8.44 -3.23 -12.35
C THR A 228 -7.40 -3.68 -13.36
N LEU A 229 -6.90 -4.90 -13.21
CA LEU A 229 -5.93 -5.48 -14.15
C LEU A 229 -6.57 -5.81 -15.51
N ASN A 230 -7.84 -6.26 -15.54
CA ASN A 230 -8.44 -6.83 -16.74
C ASN A 230 -9.75 -6.16 -17.17
N ASP A 231 -10.50 -5.56 -16.23
CA ASP A 231 -11.85 -5.06 -16.46
C ASP A 231 -11.92 -3.55 -16.73
N GLY A 232 -10.77 -2.88 -16.82
CA GLY A 232 -10.70 -1.44 -16.98
C GLY A 232 -10.80 -0.70 -15.65
N LEU A 233 -11.60 0.36 -15.60
CA LEU A 233 -11.81 1.19 -14.42
C LEU A 233 -13.24 1.01 -13.91
N ILE A 234 -13.38 0.66 -12.63
CA ILE A 234 -14.68 0.58 -11.97
C ILE A 234 -14.92 1.87 -11.19
N ALA A 235 -16.07 2.48 -11.42
CA ALA A 235 -16.61 3.56 -10.61
C ALA A 235 -17.71 3.00 -9.71
N PHE A 236 -17.64 3.26 -8.42
CA PHE A 236 -18.66 2.87 -7.45
C PHE A 236 -19.11 4.06 -6.61
N ASN A 237 -20.43 4.27 -6.50
CA ASN A 237 -20.97 5.31 -5.64
C ASN A 237 -22.23 4.83 -4.89
N GLU A 238 -22.12 4.71 -3.56
CA GLU A 238 -23.22 4.26 -2.71
C GLU A 238 -24.36 5.28 -2.61
N ASN A 239 -24.08 6.59 -2.78
CA ASN A 239 -25.09 7.65 -2.72
C ASN A 239 -26.00 7.68 -3.96
N TYR A 240 -25.63 6.97 -5.03
CA TYR A 240 -26.43 6.80 -6.24
C TYR A 240 -26.98 5.36 -6.31
N ASN A 241 -27.65 4.93 -5.25
CA ASN A 241 -28.26 3.60 -5.16
C ASN A 241 -27.27 2.45 -5.40
N ASN A 242 -26.05 2.56 -4.85
CA ASN A 242 -24.97 1.61 -5.08
C ASN A 242 -24.59 1.42 -6.55
N LYS A 243 -24.70 2.49 -7.35
CA LYS A 243 -24.42 2.42 -8.79
C LYS A 243 -22.96 2.06 -9.07
N PHE A 244 -22.81 1.11 -9.99
CA PHE A 244 -21.54 0.76 -10.59
C PHE A 244 -21.49 1.18 -12.04
N ILE A 245 -20.32 1.65 -12.49
CA ILE A 245 -20.03 1.91 -13.89
C ILE A 245 -18.68 1.26 -14.19
N VAL A 246 -18.60 0.50 -15.28
CA VAL A 246 -17.34 -0.03 -15.78
C VAL A 246 -16.94 0.72 -17.02
N VAL A 247 -15.76 1.32 -16.99
CA VAL A 247 -15.15 2.06 -18.10
C VAL A 247 -13.99 1.23 -18.63
N ASN A 248 -14.05 0.89 -19.90
CA ASN A 248 -13.03 0.06 -20.55
C ASN A 248 -12.63 0.62 -21.93
N SER A 249 -11.80 -0.09 -22.66
CA SER A 249 -11.35 0.31 -23.99
C SER A 249 -12.46 0.35 -25.04
N ILE A 250 -13.56 -0.36 -24.81
CA ILE A 250 -14.69 -0.45 -25.75
C ILE A 250 -15.69 0.69 -25.51
N ASN A 251 -16.10 0.92 -24.25
CA ASN A 251 -17.16 1.87 -23.91
C ASN A 251 -16.66 3.24 -23.43
N GLY A 252 -15.42 3.33 -22.96
CA GLY A 252 -14.87 4.53 -22.33
C GLY A 252 -13.59 5.08 -22.97
N ASN A 253 -13.20 4.55 -24.13
CA ASN A 253 -11.99 4.99 -24.85
C ASN A 253 -10.72 4.95 -23.97
N LEU A 254 -10.62 4.01 -23.04
CA LEU A 254 -9.36 3.73 -22.34
C LEU A 254 -8.32 3.22 -23.35
N ALA A 255 -7.06 3.55 -23.09
CA ALA A 255 -5.97 3.05 -23.93
C ALA A 255 -5.74 1.54 -23.75
N ASP A 256 -6.10 1.01 -22.57
CA ASP A 256 -6.00 -0.40 -22.20
C ASP A 256 -6.94 -0.71 -21.04
N ASN A 257 -7.39 -1.95 -20.91
CA ASN A 257 -8.17 -2.41 -19.75
C ASN A 257 -7.30 -2.71 -18.52
N ASP A 258 -5.99 -2.81 -18.69
CA ASP A 258 -5.01 -2.89 -17.60
C ASP A 258 -4.80 -1.48 -17.01
N VAL A 259 -5.67 -1.09 -16.05
CA VAL A 259 -5.58 0.20 -15.36
C VAL A 259 -4.70 0.06 -14.14
N ARG A 260 -3.63 0.85 -14.07
CA ARG A 260 -2.60 0.74 -13.02
C ARG A 260 -2.75 1.74 -11.90
N CYS A 261 -3.21 2.93 -12.20
CA CYS A 261 -3.39 3.98 -11.20
C CYS A 261 -4.45 4.99 -11.64
N VAL A 262 -5.03 5.63 -10.65
CA VAL A 262 -5.92 6.78 -10.83
C VAL A 262 -5.57 7.86 -9.82
N ALA A 263 -5.81 9.11 -10.22
CA ALA A 263 -5.71 10.25 -9.32
C ALA A 263 -6.80 11.25 -9.65
N VAL A 264 -7.32 11.94 -8.64
CA VAL A 264 -8.28 13.04 -8.80
C VAL A 264 -7.56 14.33 -8.44
N ASP A 265 -7.58 15.30 -9.35
CA ASP A 265 -6.95 16.60 -9.11
C ASP A 265 -7.89 17.58 -8.38
N ASN A 266 -7.37 18.77 -8.07
CA ASN A 266 -8.12 19.81 -7.36
C ASN A 266 -9.32 20.36 -8.16
N ARG A 267 -9.36 20.13 -9.47
CA ARG A 267 -10.46 20.51 -10.36
C ARG A 267 -11.50 19.40 -10.53
N ASN A 268 -11.36 18.31 -9.76
CA ASN A 268 -12.17 17.11 -9.89
C ASN A 268 -12.03 16.44 -11.26
N GLN A 269 -10.85 16.55 -11.86
CA GLN A 269 -10.51 15.83 -13.07
C GLN A 269 -9.86 14.51 -12.68
N LEU A 270 -10.33 13.41 -13.25
CA LEU A 270 -9.79 12.08 -13.07
C LEU A 270 -8.67 11.84 -14.10
N TRP A 271 -7.52 11.42 -13.59
CA TRP A 271 -6.36 10.99 -14.37
C TRP A 271 -6.28 9.47 -14.29
N ILE A 272 -6.22 8.80 -15.44
CA ILE A 272 -6.28 7.34 -15.53
C ILE A 272 -5.03 6.85 -16.24
N GLY A 273 -4.15 6.18 -15.50
CA GLY A 273 -2.95 5.55 -16.03
C GLY A 273 -3.23 4.09 -16.36
N THR A 274 -3.14 3.73 -17.64
CA THR A 274 -3.22 2.36 -18.13
C THR A 274 -1.85 1.84 -18.56
N TYR A 275 -1.74 0.56 -18.82
CA TYR A 275 -0.48 -0.01 -19.36
C TYR A 275 -0.09 0.64 -20.70
N ALA A 276 -1.05 0.99 -21.54
CA ALA A 276 -0.82 1.55 -22.88
C ALA A 276 -0.91 3.08 -22.96
N GLY A 277 -1.13 3.79 -21.86
CA GLY A 277 -1.10 5.25 -21.86
C GLY A 277 -2.02 5.93 -20.86
N LEU A 278 -2.04 7.25 -20.88
CA LEU A 278 -2.77 8.11 -19.96
C LEU A 278 -4.06 8.65 -20.60
N ARG A 279 -5.12 8.74 -19.80
CA ARG A 279 -6.38 9.40 -20.13
C ARG A 279 -6.80 10.33 -19.00
N THR A 280 -7.59 11.34 -19.35
CA THR A 280 -8.21 12.26 -18.39
C THR A 280 -9.68 12.43 -18.71
N VAL A 281 -10.50 12.59 -17.69
CA VAL A 281 -11.94 12.84 -17.83
C VAL A 281 -12.44 13.73 -16.69
N SER A 282 -13.40 14.62 -17.00
CA SER A 282 -14.11 15.38 -15.97
C SER A 282 -15.12 14.47 -15.28
N VAL A 283 -15.02 14.35 -13.96
CA VAL A 283 -15.86 13.45 -13.17
C VAL A 283 -17.33 13.86 -13.16
N ASP A 284 -17.60 15.17 -13.29
CA ASP A 284 -18.97 15.71 -13.26
C ASP A 284 -19.83 15.23 -14.44
N ARG A 285 -19.21 14.80 -15.52
CA ARG A 285 -19.92 14.23 -16.69
C ARG A 285 -20.25 12.76 -16.54
N PHE A 286 -19.51 12.03 -15.69
CA PHE A 286 -19.64 10.58 -15.58
C PHE A 286 -20.84 10.12 -14.74
N ILE A 287 -21.25 10.93 -13.77
CA ILE A 287 -22.33 10.59 -12.84
C ILE A 287 -23.69 11.10 -13.35
N SER A 288 -23.69 12.13 -14.16
CA SER A 288 -24.93 12.75 -14.69
C SER A 288 -25.46 12.12 -15.97
N SER A 289 -24.70 11.22 -16.60
CA SER A 289 -25.19 10.53 -17.80
C SER A 289 -26.01 9.29 -17.39
N ASP A 290 -27.34 9.43 -17.42
CA ASP A 290 -28.30 8.32 -17.42
C ASP A 290 -28.44 7.70 -18.84
N GLU A 291 -27.43 7.84 -19.70
CA GLU A 291 -27.38 7.26 -21.03
C GLU A 291 -26.23 6.25 -21.16
#